data_d321ac0db820f124ec855962b4cf9698
#
_entry.id   d321ac0db820f124ec855962b4cf9698
#
_cell.length_a   1.000
_cell.length_b   1.000
_cell.length_c   1.000
_cell.angle_alpha   90.00
_cell.angle_beta   90.00
_cell.angle_gamma   90.00
#
_symmetry.space_group_name_H-M   'P 1'
#
loop_
_entity.id
_entity.type
_entity.pdbx_description
1 polymer ?
#
loop_
_entity_poly.entity_id
_entity_poly.type
_entity_poly.pdbx_seq_one_letter_code
_entity_poly.pdbx_strand_id
1 'polypeptide(L)'
;MAFIPQLSIRRVLLVQFMASSLLLGQQPQPISSTPENAKSPAARKSMPGMSDDQMSGMGSGMMELMQQMHPKSLLQQIQHHASSGTSAEPNSTPTPMLMTMKGEWMLMFHANAFILDTQQSSQRGGDKLFSTNWFMPMAQRELGPGQLTLRGMFSLEPATITSERYPLLFQQGETAYGVPIADGQHPHDFFMEIAGLYDIRVGEHRLLNSYFALIGDPAIGPTAYPHRASAFENPVGTLGHHQEDSTHIANDVVTVGMTHRIVRIEASGFHGREPDEHRWNIDQGKIDSWSTRLTLQPGQNWSGQYSYARITSPEALFPAEDQERMTASLMYNKPFSNGNWVSTAVWGRTRSLSDSSKENSYLLESTLRFAKQNYAWTRLENAGRSNELLIGEHPLPPGFSEAPLTHVQAYTFGYDREFGRIPHLASALGAQVTAYGVGQPLQPIYGSNPVGVSIFLRLRAISKDDR
;
A
#
# COMPACT_ATOMS: atom_id res chain seq x y z
N MET A 1 -38.71 -5.68 -11.22
CA MET A 1 -38.42 -4.30 -10.76
C MET A 1 -38.47 -4.29 -9.27
N ALA A 2 -37.33 -4.40 -8.58
CA ALA A 2 -37.24 -4.34 -7.13
C ALA A 2 -36.58 -3.00 -6.77
N PHE A 3 -37.30 -2.19 -6.01
CA PHE A 3 -36.83 -0.91 -5.48
C PHE A 3 -35.71 -1.19 -4.45
N ILE A 4 -34.49 -0.78 -4.74
CA ILE A 4 -33.41 -0.65 -3.74
C ILE A 4 -33.47 0.82 -3.28
N PRO A 5 -33.69 1.09 -1.97
CA PRO A 5 -33.73 2.47 -1.48
C PRO A 5 -32.33 3.10 -1.54
N GLN A 6 -32.26 4.34 -2.00
CA GLN A 6 -31.05 5.17 -1.94
C GLN A 6 -30.58 5.29 -0.49
N LEU A 7 -29.48 4.60 -0.13
CA LEU A 7 -28.81 4.83 1.12
C LEU A 7 -28.07 6.18 1.03
N SER A 8 -28.50 7.16 1.77
CA SER A 8 -27.84 8.46 1.81
C SER A 8 -26.45 8.33 2.48
N ILE A 9 -25.46 9.03 1.95
CA ILE A 9 -24.07 9.11 2.45
C ILE A 9 -24.00 9.37 3.97
N ARG A 10 -24.98 10.08 4.52
CA ARG A 10 -25.09 10.33 5.97
C ARG A 10 -25.24 9.06 6.81
N ARG A 11 -25.83 7.98 6.28
CA ARG A 11 -26.01 6.73 7.03
C ARG A 11 -24.77 5.85 7.03
N VAL A 12 -23.96 5.89 5.98
CA VAL A 12 -22.71 5.12 5.90
C VAL A 12 -21.64 5.72 6.83
N LEU A 13 -21.54 7.07 6.89
CA LEU A 13 -20.70 7.78 7.85
C LEU A 13 -21.14 7.54 9.31
N LEU A 14 -22.44 7.39 9.55
CA LEU A 14 -22.98 7.12 10.90
C LEU A 14 -22.60 5.72 11.40
N VAL A 15 -22.54 4.72 10.54
CA VAL A 15 -22.12 3.35 10.91
C VAL A 15 -20.63 3.31 11.27
N GLN A 16 -19.78 4.05 10.58
CA GLN A 16 -18.36 4.17 10.96
C GLN A 16 -18.17 4.94 12.29
N PHE A 17 -19.00 5.96 12.55
CA PHE A 17 -18.93 6.74 13.79
C PHE A 17 -19.50 5.95 14.99
N MET A 18 -20.52 5.13 14.80
CA MET A 18 -21.08 4.30 15.88
C MET A 18 -20.15 3.13 16.28
N ALA A 19 -19.40 2.54 15.34
CA ALA A 19 -18.39 1.54 15.69
C ALA A 19 -17.25 2.14 16.52
N SER A 20 -16.93 3.41 16.35
CA SER A 20 -15.93 4.13 17.13
C SER A 20 -16.38 4.48 18.55
N SER A 21 -17.67 4.75 18.76
CA SER A 21 -18.21 5.16 20.06
C SER A 21 -18.48 4.00 21.05
N LEU A 22 -18.65 2.79 20.55
CA LEU A 22 -18.83 1.60 21.41
C LEU A 22 -17.53 1.07 22.06
N LEU A 23 -16.36 1.55 21.63
CA LEU A 23 -15.06 1.14 22.17
C LEU A 23 -14.46 2.13 23.18
N LEU A 24 -15.12 3.25 23.46
CA LEU A 24 -14.61 4.31 24.37
C LEU A 24 -15.11 4.20 25.82
N GLY A 25 -15.83 3.15 26.19
CA GLY A 25 -16.55 3.02 27.45
C GLY A 25 -15.93 2.14 28.53
N GLN A 26 -14.59 2.02 28.65
CA GLN A 26 -13.99 1.41 29.85
C GLN A 26 -12.84 2.26 30.39
N GLN A 27 -13.11 2.97 31.49
CA GLN A 27 -12.07 3.62 32.31
C GLN A 27 -11.38 2.60 33.20
N PRO A 28 -10.04 2.68 33.37
CA PRO A 28 -9.33 1.85 34.33
C PRO A 28 -9.50 2.40 35.75
N GLN A 29 -9.74 1.51 36.69
CA GLN A 29 -9.75 1.78 38.13
C GLN A 29 -8.32 2.01 38.67
N PRO A 30 -8.13 2.86 39.69
CA PRO A 30 -6.81 3.16 40.22
C PRO A 30 -6.30 2.06 41.16
N ILE A 31 -5.05 1.65 40.94
CA ILE A 31 -4.32 0.72 41.84
C ILE A 31 -3.58 1.54 42.88
N SER A 32 -3.82 1.21 44.16
CA SER A 32 -3.15 1.82 45.31
C SER A 32 -1.69 1.41 45.40
N SER A 33 -0.82 2.38 45.66
CA SER A 33 0.60 2.24 45.88
C SER A 33 0.93 1.92 47.35
N THR A 34 1.77 0.92 47.57
CA THR A 34 2.58 0.80 48.80
C THR A 34 4.04 0.58 48.39
N PRO A 35 5.04 1.25 48.99
CA PRO A 35 6.42 1.12 48.58
C PRO A 35 7.12 0.04 49.38
N GLU A 36 7.88 -0.82 48.74
CA GLU A 36 8.87 -1.65 49.40
C GLU A 36 10.24 -1.57 48.69
N ASN A 37 11.22 -1.19 49.46
CA ASN A 37 12.62 -1.04 49.08
C ASN A 37 13.30 -2.41 48.98
N ALA A 38 13.89 -2.75 47.84
CA ALA A 38 14.98 -3.69 47.74
C ALA A 38 15.81 -3.43 46.48
N LYS A 39 17.07 -3.09 46.63
CA LYS A 39 18.06 -3.05 45.55
C LYS A 39 18.29 -4.45 45.00
N SER A 40 18.08 -4.66 43.70
CA SER A 40 18.47 -5.86 42.97
C SER A 40 18.99 -5.51 41.57
N PRO A 41 19.86 -6.32 40.95
CA PRO A 41 20.67 -5.91 39.80
C PRO A 41 19.82 -5.71 38.56
N ALA A 42 20.35 -4.95 37.59
CA ALA A 42 19.73 -4.47 36.37
C ALA A 42 18.68 -5.44 35.77
N ALA A 43 17.42 -5.06 35.87
CA ALA A 43 16.30 -5.83 35.36
C ALA A 43 16.41 -5.96 33.83
N ARG A 44 16.61 -7.20 33.33
CA ARG A 44 16.34 -7.56 31.93
C ARG A 44 14.89 -7.24 31.65
N LYS A 45 14.64 -6.36 30.70
CA LYS A 45 13.29 -6.01 30.28
C LYS A 45 12.59 -7.24 29.70
N SER A 46 11.58 -7.74 30.40
CA SER A 46 10.71 -8.83 29.92
C SER A 46 9.91 -8.38 28.68
N MET A 47 9.82 -9.24 27.67
CA MET A 47 8.92 -9.04 26.53
C MET A 47 7.52 -9.56 26.86
N PRO A 48 6.45 -8.87 26.43
CA PRO A 48 5.10 -9.34 26.63
C PRO A 48 4.87 -10.68 25.87
N GLY A 49 4.55 -11.74 26.62
CA GLY A 49 4.16 -13.04 26.05
C GLY A 49 5.20 -14.15 26.05
N MET A 50 6.43 -13.92 26.57
CA MET A 50 7.48 -14.93 26.71
C MET A 50 7.88 -15.19 28.15
N SER A 51 8.14 -16.46 28.48
CA SER A 51 8.71 -16.85 29.79
C SER A 51 10.22 -16.64 29.84
N ASP A 52 10.77 -16.38 31.01
CA ASP A 52 12.23 -16.18 31.23
C ASP A 52 13.06 -17.39 30.75
N ASP A 53 12.54 -18.61 30.80
CA ASP A 53 13.19 -19.81 30.29
C ASP A 53 13.29 -19.83 28.76
N GLN A 54 12.31 -19.26 28.06
CA GLN A 54 12.35 -19.13 26.60
C GLN A 54 13.37 -18.06 26.16
N MET A 55 13.53 -17.00 26.95
CA MET A 55 14.53 -15.96 26.66
C MET A 55 15.97 -16.37 26.96
N SER A 56 16.20 -17.26 27.93
CA SER A 56 17.56 -17.70 28.30
C SER A 56 18.21 -18.65 27.27
N GLY A 57 17.39 -19.30 26.42
CA GLY A 57 17.86 -20.18 25.34
C GLY A 57 18.07 -19.50 24.00
N MET A 58 17.71 -18.22 23.86
CA MET A 58 17.86 -17.48 22.61
C MET A 58 19.22 -16.78 22.52
N GLY A 59 19.92 -17.01 21.40
CA GLY A 59 21.12 -16.25 21.06
C GLY A 59 20.79 -14.74 20.88
N SER A 60 21.81 -13.89 21.11
CA SER A 60 21.65 -12.43 20.98
C SER A 60 21.05 -11.97 19.64
N GLY A 61 21.37 -12.65 18.54
CA GLY A 61 20.81 -12.35 17.22
C GLY A 61 19.30 -12.66 17.10
N MET A 62 18.78 -13.67 17.79
CA MET A 62 17.35 -13.98 17.79
C MET A 62 16.57 -12.94 18.62
N MET A 63 17.17 -12.43 19.69
CA MET A 63 16.54 -11.40 20.53
C MET A 63 16.50 -10.04 19.81
N GLU A 64 17.52 -9.74 19.02
CA GLU A 64 17.58 -8.56 18.16
C GLU A 64 16.58 -8.65 17.00
N LEU A 65 16.46 -9.83 16.38
CA LEU A 65 15.44 -10.16 15.38
C LEU A 65 14.02 -9.88 15.90
N MET A 66 13.69 -10.36 17.09
CA MET A 66 12.37 -10.16 17.69
C MET A 66 12.10 -8.69 18.09
N GLN A 67 13.14 -7.93 18.44
CA GLN A 67 12.99 -6.49 18.68
C GLN A 67 12.72 -5.71 17.39
N GLN A 68 13.24 -6.16 16.28
CA GLN A 68 13.00 -5.55 14.97
C GLN A 68 11.58 -5.83 14.43
N MET A 69 10.97 -6.96 14.81
CA MET A 69 9.59 -7.29 14.41
C MET A 69 8.54 -6.30 14.99
N HIS A 70 8.88 -5.56 16.04
CA HIS A 70 7.98 -4.60 16.68
C HIS A 70 8.66 -3.24 16.85
N PRO A 71 8.73 -2.43 15.79
CA PRO A 71 9.36 -1.12 15.86
C PRO A 71 8.66 -0.23 16.89
N LYS A 72 9.46 0.47 17.73
CA LYS A 72 8.97 1.37 18.77
C LYS A 72 9.20 2.84 18.46
N SER A 73 9.82 3.12 17.34
CA SER A 73 10.11 4.48 16.87
C SER A 73 10.13 4.52 15.34
N LEU A 74 9.99 5.73 14.78
CA LEU A 74 10.10 5.93 13.34
C LEU A 74 11.45 5.46 12.80
N LEU A 75 12.55 5.64 13.56
CA LEU A 75 13.87 5.17 13.15
C LEU A 75 13.89 3.65 12.96
N GLN A 76 13.33 2.91 13.92
CA GLN A 76 13.24 1.44 13.83
C GLN A 76 12.31 1.00 12.71
N GLN A 77 11.17 1.71 12.50
CA GLN A 77 10.25 1.44 11.40
C GLN A 77 10.95 1.59 10.04
N ILE A 78 11.77 2.64 9.87
CA ILE A 78 12.54 2.83 8.64
C ILE A 78 13.57 1.70 8.45
N GLN A 79 14.33 1.36 9.48
CA GLN A 79 15.35 0.31 9.41
C GLN A 79 14.77 -1.11 9.19
N HIS A 80 13.49 -1.30 9.46
CA HIS A 80 12.80 -2.56 9.22
C HIS A 80 12.53 -2.81 7.74
N HIS A 81 12.37 -1.75 6.94
CA HIS A 81 12.16 -1.80 5.49
C HIS A 81 11.06 -2.77 5.02
N ALA A 82 9.98 -2.88 5.78
CA ALA A 82 8.94 -3.89 5.58
C ALA A 82 8.04 -3.64 4.36
N SER A 83 8.04 -2.43 3.81
CA SER A 83 7.29 -2.05 2.61
C SER A 83 8.23 -1.71 1.47
N SER A 84 7.75 -1.71 0.23
CA SER A 84 8.50 -1.23 -0.94
C SER A 84 8.91 0.23 -0.78
N GLY A 85 9.94 0.65 -1.50
CA GLY A 85 10.49 2.01 -1.42
C GLY A 85 10.96 2.38 -0.02
N THR A 86 10.61 3.57 0.41
CA THR A 86 11.06 4.15 1.69
C THR A 86 9.91 4.69 2.55
N SER A 87 8.68 4.28 2.29
CA SER A 87 7.48 4.70 3.05
C SER A 87 7.43 4.10 4.46
N ALA A 88 6.59 4.67 5.33
CA ALA A 88 6.46 4.26 6.72
C ALA A 88 5.00 4.09 7.16
N GLU A 89 4.66 2.88 7.57
CA GLU A 89 3.42 2.56 8.27
C GLU A 89 3.47 2.98 9.76
N PRO A 90 2.34 3.08 10.49
CA PRO A 90 2.36 3.20 11.93
C PRO A 90 3.18 2.06 12.59
N ASN A 91 3.96 2.35 13.63
CA ASN A 91 4.80 1.34 14.29
C ASN A 91 4.02 0.14 14.83
N SER A 92 2.75 0.33 15.18
CA SER A 92 1.88 -0.73 15.69
C SER A 92 1.27 -1.62 14.59
N THR A 93 1.54 -1.33 13.31
CA THR A 93 1.01 -2.09 12.18
C THR A 93 1.65 -3.47 12.12
N PRO A 94 0.86 -4.56 12.08
CA PRO A 94 1.40 -5.89 11.88
C PRO A 94 2.06 -6.01 10.50
N THR A 95 3.22 -6.64 10.45
CA THR A 95 3.92 -6.93 9.19
C THR A 95 4.19 -8.42 9.10
N PRO A 96 3.25 -9.21 8.55
CA PRO A 96 3.40 -10.64 8.44
C PRO A 96 4.52 -10.98 7.45
N MET A 97 5.57 -11.64 7.93
CA MET A 97 6.69 -12.08 7.10
C MET A 97 7.40 -13.30 7.71
N LEU A 98 8.10 -14.04 6.88
CA LEU A 98 9.02 -15.08 7.32
C LEU A 98 10.39 -14.48 7.56
N MET A 99 11.03 -14.85 8.68
CA MET A 99 12.34 -14.34 9.05
C MET A 99 13.24 -15.46 9.54
N THR A 100 14.52 -15.43 9.15
CA THR A 100 15.53 -16.37 9.63
C THR A 100 16.92 -15.74 9.59
N MET A 101 17.83 -16.21 10.45
CA MET A 101 19.23 -15.84 10.42
C MET A 101 20.07 -16.88 9.67
N LYS A 102 20.97 -16.41 8.81
CA LYS A 102 21.98 -17.23 8.15
C LYS A 102 23.36 -16.54 8.23
N GLY A 103 24.16 -16.93 9.19
CA GLY A 103 25.37 -16.20 9.52
C GLY A 103 25.04 -14.80 10.04
N GLU A 104 25.65 -13.78 9.46
CA GLU A 104 25.39 -12.36 9.78
C GLU A 104 24.18 -11.79 9.02
N TRP A 105 23.56 -12.53 8.15
CA TRP A 105 22.44 -12.09 7.35
C TRP A 105 21.11 -12.45 8.02
N MET A 106 20.25 -11.47 8.18
CA MET A 106 18.83 -11.64 8.42
C MET A 106 18.13 -11.76 7.07
N LEU A 107 17.54 -12.90 6.81
CA LEU A 107 16.75 -13.17 5.61
C LEU A 107 15.28 -13.01 5.94
N MET A 108 14.57 -12.25 5.12
CA MET A 108 13.15 -11.98 5.26
C MET A 108 12.42 -12.32 3.96
N PHE A 109 11.18 -12.76 4.09
CA PHE A 109 10.33 -13.05 2.94
C PHE A 109 8.89 -12.64 3.23
N HIS A 110 8.37 -11.78 2.40
CA HIS A 110 7.02 -11.25 2.45
C HIS A 110 6.31 -11.60 1.14
N ALA A 111 5.06 -12.08 1.18
CA ALA A 111 4.31 -12.42 -0.03
C ALA A 111 2.81 -12.41 0.23
N ASN A 112 2.06 -11.98 -0.78
CA ASN A 112 0.61 -12.05 -0.82
C ASN A 112 0.15 -12.38 -2.25
N ALA A 113 -0.81 -13.28 -2.40
CA ALA A 113 -1.36 -13.66 -3.69
C ALA A 113 -2.87 -13.88 -3.56
N PHE A 114 -3.59 -13.42 -4.57
CA PHE A 114 -5.02 -13.66 -4.74
C PHE A 114 -5.26 -14.43 -6.05
N ILE A 115 -6.10 -15.44 -6.00
CA ILE A 115 -6.69 -16.06 -7.18
C ILE A 115 -8.16 -15.67 -7.13
N LEU A 116 -8.61 -14.88 -8.08
CA LEU A 116 -9.93 -14.26 -8.00
C LEU A 116 -10.72 -14.37 -9.30
N ASP A 117 -12.03 -14.53 -9.16
CA ASP A 117 -13.02 -14.34 -10.20
C ASP A 117 -13.73 -13.02 -9.96
N THR A 118 -13.67 -12.12 -10.94
CA THR A 118 -14.30 -10.80 -10.88
C THR A 118 -15.35 -10.68 -11.98
N GLN A 119 -16.51 -10.17 -11.60
CA GLN A 119 -17.62 -9.89 -12.50
C GLN A 119 -18.10 -8.45 -12.30
N GLN A 120 -18.19 -7.70 -13.39
CA GLN A 120 -18.59 -6.29 -13.34
C GLN A 120 -19.75 -6.05 -14.31
N SER A 121 -20.81 -5.47 -13.77
CA SER A 121 -21.97 -5.03 -14.57
C SER A 121 -21.63 -3.79 -15.41
N SER A 122 -22.48 -3.39 -16.30
CA SER A 122 -22.30 -2.33 -17.30
C SER A 122 -21.93 -2.87 -18.68
N GLN A 123 -22.19 -2.09 -19.71
CA GLN A 123 -21.77 -2.43 -21.08
C GLN A 123 -20.24 -2.47 -21.23
N ARG A 124 -19.51 -1.79 -20.33
CA ARG A 124 -18.05 -1.75 -20.27
C ARG A 124 -17.48 -2.64 -19.15
N GLY A 125 -18.36 -3.36 -18.45
CA GLY A 125 -17.94 -4.36 -17.47
C GLY A 125 -17.37 -5.60 -18.14
N GLY A 126 -16.64 -6.40 -17.36
CA GLY A 126 -16.02 -7.64 -17.82
C GLY A 126 -16.00 -8.68 -16.73
N ASP A 127 -15.82 -9.94 -17.16
CA ASP A 127 -15.64 -11.10 -16.29
C ASP A 127 -14.26 -11.68 -16.51
N LYS A 128 -13.54 -11.99 -15.43
CA LYS A 128 -12.22 -12.62 -15.55
C LYS A 128 -11.83 -13.39 -14.32
N LEU A 129 -11.26 -14.58 -14.53
CA LEU A 129 -10.48 -15.33 -13.54
C LEU A 129 -8.99 -15.01 -13.75
N PHE A 130 -8.31 -14.50 -12.72
CA PHE A 130 -6.90 -14.11 -12.77
C PHE A 130 -6.26 -14.18 -11.38
N SER A 131 -4.98 -13.82 -11.30
CA SER A 131 -4.27 -13.70 -10.03
C SER A 131 -3.57 -12.36 -9.97
N THR A 132 -3.80 -11.62 -8.87
CA THR A 132 -2.91 -10.53 -8.44
C THR A 132 -1.97 -11.08 -7.37
N ASN A 133 -0.68 -10.77 -7.48
CA ASN A 133 0.30 -11.38 -6.59
C ASN A 133 1.61 -10.59 -6.55
N TRP A 134 2.32 -10.75 -5.44
CA TRP A 134 3.69 -10.28 -5.31
C TRP A 134 4.43 -11.07 -4.23
N PHE A 135 5.76 -11.10 -4.32
CA PHE A 135 6.65 -11.67 -3.31
C PHE A 135 7.94 -10.86 -3.20
N MET A 136 8.40 -10.67 -1.96
CA MET A 136 9.50 -9.77 -1.64
C MET A 136 10.53 -10.46 -0.74
N PRO A 137 11.58 -11.09 -1.31
CA PRO A 137 12.75 -11.52 -0.57
C PRO A 137 13.62 -10.33 -0.17
N MET A 138 14.14 -10.36 1.06
CA MET A 138 15.05 -9.35 1.58
C MET A 138 16.20 -10.00 2.34
N ALA A 139 17.35 -9.35 2.33
CA ALA A 139 18.53 -9.73 3.10
C ALA A 139 19.12 -8.48 3.77
N GLN A 140 19.33 -8.52 5.08
CA GLN A 140 19.81 -7.39 5.85
C GLN A 140 20.99 -7.81 6.74
N ARG A 141 21.97 -6.93 6.87
CA ARG A 141 23.11 -7.11 7.78
C ARG A 141 23.74 -5.78 8.20
N GLU A 142 24.44 -5.80 9.30
CA GLU A 142 25.36 -4.70 9.65
C GLU A 142 26.53 -4.66 8.67
N LEU A 143 26.87 -3.47 8.20
CA LEU A 143 27.99 -3.23 7.30
C LEU A 143 28.69 -1.92 7.66
N GLY A 144 29.90 -2.00 8.23
CA GLY A 144 30.64 -0.83 8.71
C GLY A 144 29.83 -0.05 9.77
N PRO A 145 29.63 1.28 9.63
CA PRO A 145 28.92 2.09 10.62
C PRO A 145 27.38 2.02 10.45
N GLY A 146 26.88 1.22 9.53
CA GLY A 146 25.45 1.20 9.18
C GLY A 146 24.92 -0.18 8.87
N GLN A 147 23.69 -0.21 8.43
CA GLN A 147 22.93 -1.40 8.09
C GLN A 147 22.66 -1.42 6.57
N LEU A 148 23.06 -2.49 5.92
CA LEU A 148 22.77 -2.76 4.51
C LEU A 148 21.54 -3.66 4.40
N THR A 149 20.59 -3.27 3.56
CA THR A 149 19.46 -4.10 3.14
C THR A 149 19.48 -4.27 1.63
N LEU A 150 19.39 -5.49 1.15
CA LEU A 150 19.13 -5.84 -0.24
C LEU A 150 17.68 -6.31 -0.33
N ARG A 151 16.92 -5.79 -1.28
CA ARG A 151 15.49 -6.09 -1.42
C ARG A 151 15.14 -6.27 -2.89
N GLY A 152 14.40 -7.33 -3.18
CA GLY A 152 13.76 -7.54 -4.45
C GLY A 152 12.27 -7.75 -4.25
N MET A 153 11.43 -7.17 -5.09
CA MET A 153 10.00 -7.44 -5.16
C MET A 153 9.63 -7.85 -6.57
N PHE A 154 8.83 -8.90 -6.69
CA PHE A 154 8.48 -9.53 -7.96
C PHE A 154 7.00 -9.84 -8.01
N SER A 155 6.45 -9.86 -9.24
CA SER A 155 5.07 -10.29 -9.50
C SER A 155 5.02 -11.33 -10.62
N LEU A 156 4.13 -12.30 -10.49
CA LEU A 156 3.80 -13.25 -11.56
C LEU A 156 2.53 -12.84 -12.32
N GLU A 157 2.03 -11.62 -12.13
CA GLU A 157 0.88 -11.10 -12.87
C GLU A 157 1.07 -11.15 -14.38
N PRO A 158 2.26 -10.87 -14.96
CA PRO A 158 2.46 -11.01 -16.41
C PRO A 158 2.20 -12.42 -16.94
N ALA A 159 2.33 -13.44 -16.10
CA ALA A 159 2.04 -14.83 -16.47
C ALA A 159 0.60 -15.25 -16.12
N THR A 160 -0.08 -14.57 -15.21
CA THR A 160 -1.40 -14.96 -14.67
C THR A 160 -2.55 -14.09 -15.18
N ILE A 161 -2.25 -12.84 -15.59
CA ILE A 161 -3.22 -11.93 -16.22
C ILE A 161 -3.03 -12.03 -17.72
N THR A 162 -3.82 -12.89 -18.35
CA THR A 162 -3.85 -13.00 -19.81
C THR A 162 -4.52 -11.77 -20.41
N SER A 163 -4.19 -11.38 -21.66
CA SER A 163 -4.69 -10.16 -22.30
C SER A 163 -4.43 -8.91 -21.43
N GLU A 164 -3.44 -8.20 -21.68
CA GLU A 164 -3.00 -6.84 -21.28
C GLU A 164 -3.52 -6.29 -19.94
N ARG A 165 -4.67 -6.74 -19.41
CA ARG A 165 -5.34 -6.19 -18.21
C ARG A 165 -6.30 -7.16 -17.54
N TYR A 166 -6.73 -6.79 -16.33
CA TYR A 166 -7.93 -7.33 -15.68
C TYR A 166 -9.03 -6.27 -15.55
N PRO A 167 -10.32 -6.66 -15.55
CA PRO A 167 -11.43 -5.70 -15.49
C PRO A 167 -11.42 -4.88 -14.20
N LEU A 168 -11.42 -3.56 -14.32
CA LEU A 168 -11.61 -2.61 -13.24
C LEU A 168 -12.31 -1.37 -13.79
N LEU A 169 -13.63 -1.30 -13.62
CA LEU A 169 -14.44 -0.20 -14.12
C LEU A 169 -13.89 1.17 -13.68
N PHE A 170 -13.87 2.10 -14.62
CA PHE A 170 -13.40 3.48 -14.44
C PHE A 170 -11.91 3.64 -14.19
N GLN A 171 -11.10 2.60 -14.30
CA GLN A 171 -9.65 2.74 -14.33
C GLN A 171 -9.21 3.36 -15.66
N GLN A 172 -8.26 4.29 -15.58
CA GLN A 172 -7.65 5.01 -16.70
C GLN A 172 -6.25 5.49 -16.33
N GLY A 173 -5.54 6.09 -17.29
CA GLY A 173 -4.20 6.64 -17.08
C GLY A 173 -3.10 5.62 -17.39
N GLU A 174 -3.40 4.59 -18.14
CA GLU A 174 -2.48 3.52 -18.55
C GLU A 174 -2.55 3.29 -20.04
N THR A 175 -1.50 2.74 -20.61
CA THR A 175 -1.37 2.49 -22.05
C THR A 175 -0.95 1.06 -22.32
N ALA A 176 -1.49 0.46 -23.39
CA ALA A 176 -0.99 -0.77 -23.94
C ALA A 176 -0.97 -0.71 -25.46
N TYR A 177 0.20 -0.98 -26.04
CA TYR A 177 0.41 -1.04 -27.51
C TYR A 177 -0.10 0.20 -28.27
N GLY A 178 0.12 1.38 -27.67
CA GLY A 178 -0.23 2.66 -28.29
C GLY A 178 -1.69 3.07 -28.17
N VAL A 179 -2.50 2.38 -27.35
CA VAL A 179 -3.87 2.76 -27.03
C VAL A 179 -4.07 2.89 -25.52
N PRO A 180 -4.98 3.77 -25.06
CA PRO A 180 -5.28 3.86 -23.64
C PRO A 180 -5.95 2.58 -23.15
N ILE A 181 -5.64 2.16 -21.92
CA ILE A 181 -6.39 1.14 -21.20
C ILE A 181 -7.48 1.84 -20.40
N ALA A 182 -8.73 1.64 -20.77
CA ALA A 182 -9.87 2.12 -20.03
C ALA A 182 -10.67 0.93 -19.46
N ASP A 183 -11.21 1.07 -18.24
CA ASP A 183 -11.94 0.02 -17.52
C ASP A 183 -11.12 -1.25 -17.27
N GLY A 184 -9.83 -1.07 -17.11
CA GLY A 184 -8.90 -2.15 -16.84
C GLY A 184 -7.64 -1.67 -16.13
N GLN A 185 -7.04 -2.57 -15.38
CA GLN A 185 -5.75 -2.40 -14.75
C GLN A 185 -4.77 -3.37 -15.43
N HIS A 186 -3.63 -2.85 -15.88
CA HIS A 186 -2.55 -3.68 -16.39
C HIS A 186 -1.94 -4.56 -15.28
N PRO A 187 -1.28 -5.69 -15.62
CA PRO A 187 -0.47 -6.45 -14.66
C PRO A 187 0.71 -5.60 -14.19
N HIS A 188 1.12 -5.77 -12.95
CA HIS A 188 2.43 -5.30 -12.51
C HIS A 188 3.53 -5.97 -13.33
N ASP A 189 4.67 -5.30 -13.47
CA ASP A 189 5.85 -5.90 -14.07
C ASP A 189 6.37 -7.04 -13.20
N PHE A 190 7.08 -8.00 -13.81
CA PHE A 190 7.76 -9.05 -13.07
C PHE A 190 8.72 -8.46 -12.03
N PHE A 191 9.51 -7.47 -12.43
CA PHE A 191 10.36 -6.72 -11.51
C PHE A 191 9.59 -5.52 -10.97
N MET A 192 9.12 -5.59 -9.72
CA MET A 192 8.47 -4.47 -9.06
C MET A 192 9.46 -3.63 -8.25
N GLU A 193 10.52 -4.25 -7.73
CA GLU A 193 11.62 -3.56 -7.05
C GLU A 193 12.90 -4.39 -7.08
N ILE A 194 14.02 -3.74 -7.39
CA ILE A 194 15.39 -4.26 -7.21
C ILE A 194 16.20 -3.15 -6.56
N ALA A 195 16.44 -3.26 -5.25
CA ALA A 195 16.98 -2.16 -4.46
C ALA A 195 18.07 -2.57 -3.47
N GLY A 196 18.97 -1.62 -3.21
CA GLY A 196 19.89 -1.60 -2.09
C GLY A 196 19.63 -0.38 -1.20
N LEU A 197 19.55 -0.60 0.10
CA LEU A 197 19.32 0.44 1.09
C LEU A 197 20.47 0.46 2.10
N TYR A 198 20.88 1.64 2.51
CA TYR A 198 21.92 1.78 3.53
C TYR A 198 21.54 2.83 4.56
N ASP A 199 21.50 2.42 5.81
CA ASP A 199 21.09 3.24 6.95
C ASP A 199 22.25 3.49 7.90
N ILE A 200 22.45 4.74 8.31
CA ILE A 200 23.46 5.13 9.29
C ILE A 200 22.80 5.84 10.46
N ARG A 201 22.94 5.29 11.66
CA ARG A 201 22.52 5.98 12.88
C ARG A 201 23.53 7.06 13.28
N VAL A 202 23.03 8.28 13.51
CA VAL A 202 23.81 9.43 13.95
C VAL A 202 23.32 9.83 15.35
N GLY A 203 23.89 9.20 16.37
CA GLY A 203 23.41 9.29 17.75
C GLY A 203 22.07 8.56 17.96
N GLU A 204 21.39 8.84 19.06
CA GLU A 204 20.19 8.10 19.48
C GLU A 204 18.93 8.43 18.67
N HIS A 205 18.86 9.62 18.09
CA HIS A 205 17.61 10.18 17.57
C HIS A 205 17.65 10.54 16.10
N ARG A 206 18.71 10.21 15.37
CA ARG A 206 18.89 10.54 13.96
C ARG A 206 19.27 9.31 13.15
N LEU A 207 18.68 9.20 11.96
CA LEU A 207 19.00 8.20 10.95
C LEU A 207 19.19 8.91 9.62
N LEU A 208 20.30 8.64 8.96
CA LEU A 208 20.50 8.95 7.54
C LEU A 208 20.28 7.68 6.75
N ASN A 209 19.56 7.77 5.67
CA ASN A 209 19.31 6.63 4.78
C ASN A 209 19.51 7.01 3.32
N SER A 210 19.96 6.04 2.55
CA SER A 210 20.01 6.06 1.10
C SER A 210 19.31 4.83 0.55
N TYR A 211 18.68 5.02 -0.61
CA TYR A 211 17.98 3.98 -1.35
C TYR A 211 18.34 4.12 -2.81
N PHE A 212 18.76 3.02 -3.44
CA PHE A 212 19.12 2.93 -4.83
C PHE A 212 18.36 1.77 -5.44
N ALA A 213 17.57 2.02 -6.48
CA ALA A 213 16.82 0.98 -7.15
C ALA A 213 16.91 1.10 -8.67
N LEU A 214 17.07 -0.03 -9.33
CA LEU A 214 16.95 -0.13 -10.79
C LEU A 214 15.50 0.07 -11.22
N ILE A 215 14.59 -0.48 -10.45
CA ILE A 215 13.15 -0.22 -10.45
C ILE A 215 12.69 -0.17 -9.00
N GLY A 216 11.79 0.75 -8.63
CA GLY A 216 11.31 0.90 -7.26
C GLY A 216 10.52 2.17 -7.03
N ASP A 217 10.30 2.49 -5.75
CA ASP A 217 9.39 3.54 -5.33
C ASP A 217 10.14 4.82 -4.96
N PRO A 218 9.97 5.92 -5.69
CA PRO A 218 10.45 7.24 -5.25
C PRO A 218 9.68 7.72 -4.02
N ALA A 219 10.16 8.79 -3.37
CA ALA A 219 9.50 9.37 -2.20
C ALA A 219 8.23 10.15 -2.59
N ILE A 220 7.21 9.43 -3.08
CA ILE A 220 5.89 9.93 -3.46
C ILE A 220 4.82 9.12 -2.72
N GLY A 221 3.84 9.80 -2.14
CA GLY A 221 2.69 9.16 -1.54
C GLY A 221 2.95 8.38 -0.25
N PRO A 222 1.91 7.74 0.27
CA PRO A 222 1.98 6.77 1.36
C PRO A 222 2.59 5.45 0.88
N THR A 223 2.61 4.45 1.75
CA THR A 223 2.87 3.05 1.37
C THR A 223 1.95 2.64 0.22
N ALA A 224 2.53 2.03 -0.81
CA ALA A 224 1.80 1.53 -1.97
C ALA A 224 0.71 0.52 -1.55
N TYR A 225 -0.41 0.51 -2.26
CA TYR A 225 -1.58 -0.29 -1.89
C TYR A 225 -1.28 -1.79 -1.65
N PRO A 226 -0.35 -2.47 -2.36
CA PRO A 226 -0.06 -3.87 -2.09
C PRO A 226 0.56 -4.12 -0.71
N HIS A 227 1.24 -3.12 -0.15
CA HIS A 227 1.89 -3.17 1.17
C HIS A 227 1.14 -2.40 2.25
N ARG A 228 0.20 -1.53 1.88
CA ARG A 228 -0.56 -0.70 2.81
C ARG A 228 -1.52 -1.56 3.63
N ALA A 229 -1.36 -1.57 4.95
CA ALA A 229 -2.08 -2.47 5.83
C ALA A 229 -3.62 -2.34 5.74
N SER A 230 -4.15 -1.16 5.42
CA SER A 230 -5.59 -0.95 5.21
C SER A 230 -6.13 -1.50 3.88
N ALA A 231 -5.24 -1.74 2.90
CA ALA A 231 -5.55 -2.29 1.58
C ALA A 231 -5.20 -3.77 1.43
N PHE A 232 -4.45 -4.33 2.37
CA PHE A 232 -3.75 -5.61 2.25
C PHE A 232 -4.67 -6.83 2.02
N GLU A 233 -5.95 -6.70 2.34
CA GLU A 233 -6.98 -7.73 2.12
C GLU A 233 -7.78 -7.49 0.82
N ASN A 234 -7.60 -6.36 0.15
CA ASN A 234 -8.29 -6.07 -1.09
C ASN A 234 -7.49 -6.60 -2.29
N PRO A 235 -8.07 -7.48 -3.13
CA PRO A 235 -7.35 -8.11 -4.23
C PRO A 235 -7.04 -7.19 -5.42
N VAL A 236 -7.64 -5.99 -5.49
CA VAL A 236 -7.47 -5.04 -6.60
C VAL A 236 -7.02 -3.67 -6.14
N GLY A 237 -6.33 -2.94 -7.02
CA GLY A 237 -5.85 -1.60 -6.78
C GLY A 237 -6.96 -0.58 -6.52
N THR A 238 -6.59 0.61 -6.03
CA THR A 238 -7.48 1.76 -5.92
C THR A 238 -7.69 2.40 -7.29
N LEU A 239 -8.84 3.01 -7.52
CA LEU A 239 -9.08 3.76 -8.76
C LEU A 239 -8.11 4.95 -8.93
N GLY A 240 -7.70 5.54 -7.82
CA GLY A 240 -6.83 6.72 -7.82
C GLY A 240 -5.36 6.43 -7.58
N HIS A 241 -4.87 5.16 -7.70
CA HIS A 241 -3.51 4.85 -7.27
C HIS A 241 -2.42 5.65 -8.02
N HIS A 242 -2.63 5.97 -9.30
CA HIS A 242 -1.72 6.85 -10.06
C HIS A 242 -1.62 8.28 -9.49
N GLN A 243 -2.63 8.76 -8.77
CA GLN A 243 -2.63 10.06 -8.11
C GLN A 243 -2.23 9.97 -6.63
N GLU A 244 -2.42 8.81 -5.99
CA GLU A 244 -2.32 8.62 -4.55
C GLU A 244 -0.99 8.05 -4.10
N ASP A 245 -0.50 7.01 -4.74
CA ASP A 245 0.72 6.30 -4.35
C ASP A 245 1.66 5.95 -5.51
N SER A 246 1.27 6.06 -6.74
CA SER A 246 2.03 5.93 -8.02
C SER A 246 3.44 5.31 -7.92
N THR A 247 3.54 4.27 -7.17
CA THR A 247 4.76 3.62 -6.86
C THR A 247 5.05 2.54 -7.85
N HIS A 248 5.81 1.66 -7.95
CA HIS A 248 6.07 0.57 -8.91
C HIS A 248 6.15 0.98 -10.38
N ILE A 249 6.27 2.27 -10.66
CA ILE A 249 6.29 2.82 -12.03
C ILE A 249 7.50 3.73 -12.28
N ALA A 250 8.49 3.71 -11.41
CA ALA A 250 9.70 4.50 -11.57
C ALA A 250 10.94 3.62 -11.68
N ASN A 251 11.82 3.99 -12.57
CA ASN A 251 13.09 3.33 -12.79
C ASN A 251 14.25 4.25 -12.38
N ASP A 252 15.44 3.68 -12.17
CA ASP A 252 16.67 4.41 -11.81
C ASP A 252 16.48 5.36 -10.62
N VAL A 253 15.86 4.85 -9.54
CA VAL A 253 15.49 5.65 -8.38
C VAL A 253 16.66 5.80 -7.41
N VAL A 254 16.95 7.04 -7.03
CA VAL A 254 17.88 7.39 -5.96
C VAL A 254 17.14 8.24 -4.93
N THR A 255 17.06 7.76 -3.70
CA THR A 255 16.45 8.51 -2.58
C THR A 255 17.45 8.71 -1.46
N VAL A 256 17.49 9.91 -0.92
CA VAL A 256 18.20 10.22 0.33
C VAL A 256 17.21 10.74 1.36
N GLY A 257 17.37 10.32 2.61
CA GLY A 257 16.47 10.71 3.68
C GLY A 257 17.16 10.95 5.00
N MET A 258 16.57 11.82 5.80
CA MET A 258 16.96 12.08 7.17
C MET A 258 15.76 11.96 8.09
N THR A 259 15.91 11.12 9.11
CA THR A 259 14.90 10.96 10.16
C THR A 259 15.43 11.57 11.47
N HIS A 260 14.62 12.35 12.14
CA HIS A 260 14.87 12.86 13.48
C HIS A 260 13.65 12.64 14.36
N ARG A 261 13.77 11.73 15.35
CA ARG A 261 12.67 11.36 16.24
C ARG A 261 11.42 10.92 15.48
N ILE A 262 10.42 11.81 15.38
CA ILE A 262 9.10 11.57 14.78
C ILE A 262 8.94 12.15 13.36
N VAL A 263 9.98 12.81 12.85
CA VAL A 263 9.96 13.52 11.56
C VAL A 263 10.97 12.89 10.62
N ARG A 264 10.57 12.69 9.37
CA ARG A 264 11.45 12.29 8.27
C ARG A 264 11.25 13.20 7.08
N ILE A 265 12.36 13.58 6.43
CA ILE A 265 12.38 14.32 5.17
C ILE A 265 13.18 13.50 4.17
N GLU A 266 12.67 13.39 2.95
CA GLU A 266 13.25 12.63 1.86
C GLU A 266 13.25 13.43 0.57
N ALA A 267 14.22 13.15 -0.29
CA ALA A 267 14.26 13.62 -1.67
C ALA A 267 14.66 12.48 -2.59
N SER A 268 14.00 12.36 -3.73
CA SER A 268 14.29 11.36 -4.76
C SER A 268 14.56 12.02 -6.11
N GLY A 269 15.47 11.42 -6.87
CA GLY A 269 15.58 11.58 -8.31
C GLY A 269 15.29 10.24 -8.98
N PHE A 270 14.60 10.24 -10.11
CA PHE A 270 14.18 9.00 -10.78
C PHE A 270 13.88 9.23 -12.27
N HIS A 271 13.79 8.17 -13.04
CA HIS A 271 13.25 8.20 -14.40
C HIS A 271 11.73 8.19 -14.31
N GLY A 272 11.06 9.21 -14.84
CA GLY A 272 9.64 9.45 -14.64
C GLY A 272 8.71 8.79 -15.63
N ARG A 273 9.23 8.21 -16.73
CA ARG A 273 8.42 7.46 -17.69
C ARG A 273 7.89 6.19 -17.04
N GLU A 274 6.58 5.96 -17.18
CA GLU A 274 5.94 4.71 -16.79
C GLU A 274 6.48 3.53 -17.59
N PRO A 275 6.56 2.31 -17.01
CA PRO A 275 6.98 1.11 -17.73
C PRO A 275 6.13 0.86 -18.99
N ASP A 276 6.74 0.24 -19.99
CA ASP A 276 6.06 -0.14 -21.22
C ASP A 276 5.25 -1.45 -21.08
N GLU A 277 4.76 -1.99 -22.16
CA GLU A 277 3.95 -3.22 -22.19
C GLU A 277 4.77 -4.52 -22.05
N HIS A 278 6.10 -4.42 -22.04
CA HIS A 278 7.01 -5.58 -21.92
C HIS A 278 7.28 -5.91 -20.46
N ARG A 279 6.32 -6.47 -19.78
CA ARG A 279 6.27 -6.69 -18.32
C ARG A 279 7.38 -7.58 -17.72
N TRP A 280 8.36 -8.04 -18.51
CA TRP A 280 9.44 -8.93 -18.06
C TRP A 280 10.82 -8.26 -18.05
N ASN A 281 10.94 -7.00 -18.47
CA ASN A 281 12.17 -6.21 -18.49
C ASN A 281 12.20 -5.13 -17.39
N ILE A 282 13.19 -4.28 -17.43
CA ILE A 282 13.34 -3.06 -16.62
C ILE A 282 13.62 -1.92 -17.60
N ASP A 283 12.79 -0.90 -17.60
CA ASP A 283 12.86 0.23 -18.50
C ASP A 283 13.76 1.33 -17.95
N GLN A 284 15.06 1.20 -18.17
CA GLN A 284 16.03 2.18 -17.70
C GLN A 284 15.97 3.47 -18.53
N GLY A 285 16.24 4.60 -17.87
CA GLY A 285 16.25 5.90 -18.51
C GLY A 285 17.10 6.93 -17.77
N LYS A 286 16.95 8.19 -18.15
CA LYS A 286 17.63 9.29 -17.46
C LYS A 286 16.85 9.63 -16.18
N ILE A 287 17.58 10.01 -15.14
CA ILE A 287 16.99 10.66 -13.97
C ILE A 287 16.58 12.07 -14.40
N ASP A 288 15.31 12.25 -14.73
CA ASP A 288 14.70 13.47 -15.26
C ASP A 288 13.59 14.04 -14.36
N SER A 289 13.20 13.28 -13.36
CA SER A 289 12.10 13.57 -12.46
C SER A 289 12.58 13.61 -11.01
N TRP A 290 11.84 14.29 -10.14
CA TRP A 290 12.21 14.39 -8.74
C TRP A 290 10.98 14.49 -7.82
N SER A 291 11.17 14.11 -6.57
CA SER A 291 10.16 14.23 -5.53
C SER A 291 10.75 14.56 -4.17
N THR A 292 9.88 15.03 -3.27
CA THR A 292 10.17 15.19 -1.85
C THR A 292 9.00 14.66 -1.02
N ARG A 293 9.31 14.09 0.15
CA ARG A 293 8.28 13.62 1.10
C ARG A 293 8.65 14.02 2.52
N LEU A 294 7.67 14.57 3.24
CA LEU A 294 7.68 14.77 4.68
C LEU A 294 6.82 13.69 5.32
N THR A 295 7.40 12.91 6.26
CA THR A 295 6.67 11.92 7.06
C THR A 295 6.68 12.32 8.53
N LEU A 296 5.52 12.20 9.20
CA LEU A 296 5.33 12.48 10.61
C LEU A 296 4.74 11.25 11.31
N GLN A 297 5.36 10.84 12.41
CA GLN A 297 4.89 9.72 13.22
C GLN A 297 4.82 10.13 14.70
N PRO A 298 3.74 10.81 15.13
CA PRO A 298 3.64 11.41 16.47
C PRO A 298 3.49 10.38 17.59
N GLY A 299 3.25 9.11 17.26
CA GLY A 299 3.11 8.02 18.22
C GLY A 299 3.12 6.66 17.54
N GLN A 300 2.86 5.62 18.31
CA GLN A 300 2.91 4.23 17.80
C GLN A 300 1.84 3.92 16.75
N ASN A 301 0.69 4.58 16.84
CA ASN A 301 -0.51 4.23 16.08
C ASN A 301 -0.80 5.15 14.89
N TRP A 302 0.02 6.17 14.66
CA TRP A 302 -0.21 7.16 13.64
C TRP A 302 0.99 7.34 12.73
N SER A 303 0.75 7.43 11.44
CA SER A 303 1.72 7.88 10.45
C SER A 303 1.02 8.80 9.45
N GLY A 304 1.64 9.92 9.12
CA GLY A 304 1.13 10.85 8.12
C GLY A 304 2.23 11.29 7.19
N GLN A 305 1.90 11.63 5.96
CA GLN A 305 2.85 12.15 4.99
C GLN A 305 2.24 13.25 4.13
N TYR A 306 3.12 14.09 3.58
CA TYR A 306 2.87 14.96 2.44
C TYR A 306 4.02 14.83 1.46
N SER A 307 3.71 14.67 0.18
CA SER A 307 4.71 14.62 -0.88
C SER A 307 4.37 15.54 -2.05
N TYR A 308 5.42 15.94 -2.76
CA TYR A 308 5.35 16.69 -4.00
C TYR A 308 6.34 16.08 -4.98
N ALA A 309 5.93 15.93 -6.23
CA ALA A 309 6.78 15.46 -7.32
C ALA A 309 6.57 16.30 -8.58
N ARG A 310 7.65 16.45 -9.35
CA ARG A 310 7.62 16.85 -10.76
C ARG A 310 8.09 15.68 -11.59
N ILE A 311 7.25 15.23 -12.51
CA ILE A 311 7.46 14.03 -13.33
C ILE A 311 7.49 14.46 -14.79
N THR A 312 8.56 14.09 -15.47
CA THR A 312 8.78 14.41 -16.89
C THR A 312 8.20 13.30 -17.73
N SER A 313 7.27 13.64 -18.62
CA SER A 313 6.74 12.75 -19.65
C SER A 313 6.32 11.36 -19.11
N PRO A 314 5.46 11.25 -18.06
CA PRO A 314 5.13 9.95 -17.48
C PRO A 314 4.40 9.05 -18.47
N GLU A 315 3.51 9.57 -19.28
CA GLU A 315 2.62 8.80 -20.14
C GLU A 315 3.15 8.68 -21.58
N ALA A 316 3.10 7.46 -22.11
CA ALA A 316 3.61 7.17 -23.47
C ALA A 316 2.79 7.88 -24.55
N LEU A 317 1.49 8.04 -24.36
CA LEU A 317 0.59 8.68 -25.33
C LEU A 317 0.74 10.22 -25.36
N PHE A 318 1.23 10.81 -24.27
CA PHE A 318 1.43 12.26 -24.13
C PHE A 318 2.88 12.62 -23.83
N PRO A 319 3.85 12.27 -24.71
CA PRO A 319 5.29 12.36 -24.40
C PRO A 319 5.81 13.80 -24.21
N ALA A 320 5.05 14.80 -24.58
CA ALA A 320 5.39 16.22 -24.37
C ALA A 320 4.79 16.78 -23.05
N GLU A 321 4.05 16.00 -22.32
CA GLU A 321 3.39 16.42 -21.10
C GLU A 321 4.22 16.07 -19.86
N ASP A 322 4.57 17.10 -19.08
CA ASP A 322 5.10 16.96 -17.73
C ASP A 322 3.96 17.11 -16.72
N GLN A 323 4.08 16.44 -15.57
CA GLN A 323 3.08 16.46 -14.52
C GLN A 323 3.67 16.87 -13.16
N GLU A 324 2.84 17.51 -12.34
CA GLU A 324 3.07 17.64 -10.90
C GLU A 324 2.13 16.70 -10.14
N ARG A 325 2.67 15.96 -9.18
CA ARG A 325 1.86 15.13 -8.26
C ARG A 325 2.02 15.59 -6.83
N MET A 326 0.91 15.68 -6.12
CA MET A 326 0.84 16.05 -4.70
C MET A 326 0.01 15.02 -3.98
N THR A 327 0.51 14.54 -2.84
CA THR A 327 -0.29 13.63 -2.02
C THR A 327 -0.21 14.01 -0.55
N ALA A 328 -1.28 13.75 0.16
CA ALA A 328 -1.30 13.78 1.61
C ALA A 328 -2.03 12.56 2.14
N SER A 329 -1.51 11.95 3.20
CA SER A 329 -2.18 10.80 3.82
C SER A 329 -2.06 10.81 5.34
N LEU A 330 -3.01 10.12 5.96
CA LEU A 330 -3.04 9.84 7.38
C LEU A 330 -3.40 8.37 7.59
N MET A 331 -2.52 7.64 8.26
CA MET A 331 -2.69 6.24 8.60
C MET A 331 -2.86 6.08 10.10
N TYR A 332 -3.74 5.20 10.50
CA TYR A 332 -4.00 4.84 11.89
C TYR A 332 -4.09 3.33 12.05
N ASN A 333 -3.41 2.76 13.04
CA ASN A 333 -3.56 1.37 13.44
C ASN A 333 -3.77 1.26 14.95
N LYS A 334 -4.75 0.48 15.37
CA LYS A 334 -5.04 0.16 16.77
C LYS A 334 -5.05 -1.34 16.98
N PRO A 335 -3.98 -1.91 17.55
CA PRO A 335 -3.96 -3.32 17.94
C PRO A 335 -4.86 -3.56 19.16
N PHE A 336 -5.41 -4.77 19.24
CA PHE A 336 -6.12 -5.31 20.40
C PHE A 336 -5.89 -6.83 20.49
N SER A 337 -6.32 -7.49 21.57
CA SER A 337 -5.95 -8.87 21.90
C SER A 337 -6.20 -9.90 20.80
N ASN A 338 -7.23 -9.73 19.98
CA ASN A 338 -7.63 -10.70 18.95
C ASN A 338 -7.58 -10.15 17.51
N GLY A 339 -6.86 -9.05 17.30
CA GLY A 339 -6.78 -8.41 15.98
C GLY A 339 -6.26 -6.98 16.03
N ASN A 340 -6.59 -6.23 15.01
CA ASN A 340 -6.30 -4.80 14.91
C ASN A 340 -7.32 -4.12 14.01
N TRP A 341 -7.42 -2.81 14.15
CA TRP A 341 -8.17 -1.94 13.25
C TRP A 341 -7.20 -0.95 12.61
N VAL A 342 -7.11 -0.98 11.30
CA VAL A 342 -6.27 -0.07 10.51
C VAL A 342 -7.12 0.73 9.56
N SER A 343 -6.80 2.02 9.39
CA SER A 343 -7.49 2.92 8.46
C SER A 343 -6.49 3.87 7.83
N THR A 344 -6.72 4.21 6.57
CA THR A 344 -5.93 5.18 5.82
C THR A 344 -6.85 6.14 5.08
N ALA A 345 -6.58 7.43 5.21
CA ALA A 345 -7.15 8.48 4.37
C ALA A 345 -6.05 9.03 3.45
N VAL A 346 -6.34 9.17 2.17
CA VAL A 346 -5.41 9.73 1.18
C VAL A 346 -6.13 10.78 0.34
N TRP A 347 -5.42 11.86 0.04
CA TRP A 347 -5.70 12.77 -1.03
C TRP A 347 -4.54 12.75 -2.01
N GLY A 348 -4.84 12.60 -3.29
CA GLY A 348 -3.91 12.70 -4.40
C GLY A 348 -4.36 13.75 -5.42
N ARG A 349 -3.40 14.41 -6.07
CA ARG A 349 -3.63 15.35 -7.16
C ARG A 349 -2.54 15.18 -8.22
N THR A 350 -2.97 15.01 -9.46
CA THR A 350 -2.15 15.20 -10.65
C THR A 350 -2.52 16.54 -11.28
N ARG A 351 -1.50 17.28 -11.73
CA ARG A 351 -1.64 18.52 -12.51
C ARG A 351 -0.80 18.40 -13.77
N SER A 352 -1.43 18.50 -14.93
CA SER A 352 -0.74 18.69 -16.20
C SER A 352 -0.04 20.05 -16.23
N LEU A 353 1.19 20.09 -16.74
CA LEU A 353 1.91 21.34 -16.93
C LEU A 353 1.69 21.95 -18.32
N SER A 354 1.11 21.20 -19.27
CA SER A 354 0.81 21.69 -20.62
C SER A 354 -0.39 22.62 -20.63
N ASP A 355 -1.48 22.28 -19.94
CA ASP A 355 -2.74 23.03 -19.94
C ASP A 355 -3.21 23.46 -18.54
N SER A 356 -2.47 23.08 -17.50
CA SER A 356 -2.79 23.33 -16.09
C SER A 356 -4.06 22.63 -15.58
N SER A 357 -4.58 21.64 -16.29
CA SER A 357 -5.68 20.79 -15.82
C SER A 357 -5.29 20.07 -14.53
N LYS A 358 -6.28 19.72 -13.72
CA LYS A 358 -6.07 19.08 -12.41
C LYS A 358 -7.08 17.99 -12.18
N GLU A 359 -6.59 16.83 -11.79
CA GLU A 359 -7.41 15.75 -11.29
C GLU A 359 -7.11 15.48 -9.83
N ASN A 360 -8.15 15.23 -9.06
CA ASN A 360 -8.02 14.87 -7.64
C ASN A 360 -8.59 13.49 -7.40
N SER A 361 -7.96 12.77 -6.48
CA SER A 361 -8.47 11.54 -5.92
C SER A 361 -8.54 11.63 -4.40
N TYR A 362 -9.55 11.01 -3.83
CA TYR A 362 -9.79 10.92 -2.38
C TYR A 362 -10.10 9.47 -2.04
N LEU A 363 -9.37 8.93 -1.09
CA LEU A 363 -9.50 7.56 -0.61
C LEU A 363 -9.70 7.55 0.90
N LEU A 364 -10.64 6.76 1.37
CA LEU A 364 -10.74 6.32 2.76
C LEU A 364 -10.92 4.81 2.77
N GLU A 365 -9.94 4.09 3.30
CA GLU A 365 -10.03 2.65 3.45
C GLU A 365 -9.79 2.22 4.89
N SER A 366 -10.38 1.11 5.26
CA SER A 366 -10.33 0.59 6.62
C SER A 366 -10.44 -0.93 6.61
N THR A 367 -9.57 -1.60 7.36
CA THR A 367 -9.59 -3.04 7.58
C THR A 367 -9.64 -3.35 9.07
N LEU A 368 -10.57 -4.21 9.46
CA LEU A 368 -10.72 -4.76 10.79
C LEU A 368 -10.37 -6.25 10.77
N ARG A 369 -9.27 -6.62 11.43
CA ARG A 369 -8.98 -8.01 11.79
C ARG A 369 -9.63 -8.31 13.14
N PHE A 370 -10.41 -9.37 13.25
CA PHE A 370 -11.07 -9.78 14.49
C PHE A 370 -11.11 -11.29 14.64
N ALA A 371 -11.19 -11.75 15.89
CA ALA A 371 -11.14 -13.17 16.23
C ALA A 371 -9.96 -13.90 15.55
N LYS A 372 -8.82 -13.21 15.36
CA LYS A 372 -7.57 -13.64 14.75
C LYS A 372 -7.61 -14.00 13.26
N GLN A 373 -8.71 -14.53 12.76
CA GLN A 373 -8.83 -15.17 11.43
C GLN A 373 -9.80 -14.48 10.48
N ASN A 374 -10.51 -13.45 10.94
CA ASN A 374 -11.52 -12.79 10.12
C ASN A 374 -11.06 -11.38 9.80
N TYR A 375 -11.27 -10.97 8.56
CA TYR A 375 -10.97 -9.64 8.06
C TYR A 375 -12.21 -9.07 7.38
N ALA A 376 -12.58 -7.87 7.74
CA ALA A 376 -13.63 -7.12 7.07
C ALA A 376 -13.04 -5.76 6.68
N TRP A 377 -13.28 -5.32 5.46
CA TRP A 377 -12.77 -4.03 4.98
C TRP A 377 -13.82 -3.23 4.24
N THR A 378 -13.56 -1.93 4.21
CA THR A 378 -14.28 -0.99 3.36
C THR A 378 -13.27 -0.10 2.64
N ARG A 379 -13.60 0.31 1.40
CA ARG A 379 -12.87 1.30 0.64
C ARG A 379 -13.86 2.26 0.02
N LEU A 380 -13.69 3.55 0.29
CA LEU A 380 -14.50 4.63 -0.26
C LEU A 380 -13.59 5.50 -1.10
N GLU A 381 -13.91 5.64 -2.38
CA GLU A 381 -13.09 6.36 -3.34
C GLU A 381 -13.93 7.45 -4.02
N ASN A 382 -13.30 8.56 -4.35
CA ASN A 382 -13.87 9.61 -5.18
C ASN A 382 -12.75 10.13 -6.08
N ALA A 383 -12.69 9.60 -7.31
CA ALA A 383 -11.59 9.84 -8.23
C ALA A 383 -12.02 10.70 -9.42
N GLY A 384 -11.23 11.72 -9.75
CA GLY A 384 -11.34 12.47 -10.98
C GLY A 384 -11.17 11.54 -12.19
N ARG A 385 -11.93 11.77 -13.24
CA ARG A 385 -11.86 11.01 -14.48
C ARG A 385 -11.91 11.94 -15.67
N SER A 386 -11.13 11.61 -16.68
CA SER A 386 -11.02 12.39 -17.91
C SER A 386 -11.95 11.91 -19.03
N ASN A 387 -11.97 12.67 -20.10
CA ASN A 387 -12.69 12.35 -21.33
C ASN A 387 -12.12 11.11 -22.07
N GLU A 388 -10.97 10.59 -21.67
CA GLU A 388 -10.40 9.33 -22.15
C GLU A 388 -11.39 8.16 -21.98
N LEU A 389 -12.12 8.11 -20.86
CA LEU A 389 -13.14 7.10 -20.63
C LEU A 389 -14.27 7.12 -21.66
N LEU A 390 -14.52 8.23 -22.36
CA LEU A 390 -15.52 8.30 -23.43
C LEU A 390 -15.07 7.58 -24.69
N ILE A 391 -13.76 7.50 -24.92
CA ILE A 391 -13.15 6.84 -26.08
C ILE A 391 -13.04 5.34 -25.82
N GLY A 392 -12.59 4.95 -24.61
CA GLY A 392 -12.25 3.56 -24.28
C GLY A 392 -10.96 3.14 -24.99
N GLU A 393 -10.79 1.84 -25.19
CA GLU A 393 -9.58 1.24 -25.76
C GLU A 393 -9.53 1.36 -27.29
N HIS A 394 -9.51 2.58 -27.78
CA HIS A 394 -9.37 2.89 -29.20
C HIS A 394 -8.18 3.81 -29.42
N PRO A 395 -7.57 3.79 -30.61
CA PRO A 395 -6.58 4.79 -30.95
C PRO A 395 -7.15 6.20 -30.75
N LEU A 396 -6.34 7.07 -30.14
CA LEU A 396 -6.78 8.44 -29.89
C LEU A 396 -7.11 9.17 -31.20
N PRO A 397 -8.23 9.90 -31.28
CA PRO A 397 -8.54 10.72 -32.44
C PRO A 397 -7.45 11.77 -32.72
N PRO A 398 -7.22 12.16 -33.98
CA PRO A 398 -6.30 13.26 -34.29
C PRO A 398 -6.65 14.52 -33.52
N GLY A 399 -5.70 15.09 -32.80
CA GLY A 399 -5.86 16.29 -32.00
C GLY A 399 -6.63 16.08 -30.68
N PHE A 400 -6.78 14.83 -30.23
CA PHE A 400 -7.29 14.54 -28.89
C PHE A 400 -6.42 15.19 -27.82
N SER A 401 -7.08 15.82 -26.87
CA SER A 401 -6.45 16.32 -25.66
C SER A 401 -7.22 15.77 -24.46
N GLU A 402 -6.49 15.14 -23.57
CA GLU A 402 -7.07 14.64 -22.34
C GLU A 402 -7.52 15.84 -21.46
N ALA A 403 -8.74 15.77 -20.96
CA ALA A 403 -9.31 16.83 -20.12
C ALA A 403 -10.18 16.24 -19.01
N PRO A 404 -10.13 16.81 -17.81
CA PRO A 404 -10.99 16.41 -16.70
C PRO A 404 -12.46 16.47 -17.09
N LEU A 405 -13.21 15.42 -16.81
CA LEU A 405 -14.61 15.28 -17.20
C LEU A 405 -15.56 15.29 -16.01
N THR A 406 -15.32 14.39 -15.04
CA THR A 406 -16.20 14.19 -13.89
C THR A 406 -15.49 13.43 -12.78
N HIS A 407 -16.20 13.20 -11.67
CA HIS A 407 -15.76 12.30 -10.61
C HIS A 407 -16.59 11.01 -10.62
N VAL A 408 -15.94 9.91 -10.30
CA VAL A 408 -16.57 8.61 -10.04
C VAL A 408 -16.36 8.26 -8.56
N GLN A 409 -17.42 7.78 -7.91
CA GLN A 409 -17.37 7.24 -6.57
C GLN A 409 -17.37 5.72 -6.61
N ALA A 410 -16.52 5.07 -5.81
CA ALA A 410 -16.56 3.63 -5.60
C ALA A 410 -16.70 3.32 -4.10
N TYR A 411 -17.59 2.40 -3.79
CA TYR A 411 -17.94 1.97 -2.43
C TYR A 411 -17.75 0.47 -2.34
N THR A 412 -16.58 0.05 -1.83
CA THR A 412 -16.24 -1.37 -1.71
C THR A 412 -16.44 -1.83 -0.28
N PHE A 413 -17.04 -3.00 -0.12
CA PHE A 413 -17.08 -3.77 1.11
C PHE A 413 -16.63 -5.19 0.82
N GLY A 414 -15.75 -5.72 1.67
CA GLY A 414 -15.23 -7.08 1.55
C GLY A 414 -15.08 -7.78 2.89
N TYR A 415 -14.99 -9.09 2.80
CA TYR A 415 -14.75 -9.98 3.92
C TYR A 415 -13.95 -11.19 3.47
N ASP A 416 -12.97 -11.60 4.27
CA ASP A 416 -12.35 -12.91 4.14
C ASP A 416 -12.17 -13.59 5.50
N ARG A 417 -12.00 -14.91 5.44
CA ARG A 417 -11.72 -15.73 6.60
C ARG A 417 -10.57 -16.68 6.31
N GLU A 418 -9.58 -16.64 7.18
CA GLU A 418 -8.47 -17.60 7.15
C GLU A 418 -8.93 -19.01 7.57
N PHE A 419 -8.49 -20.00 6.80
CA PHE A 419 -8.69 -21.40 7.04
C PHE A 419 -7.40 -22.19 6.78
N GLY A 420 -7.35 -23.44 7.23
CA GLY A 420 -6.20 -24.29 7.01
C GLY A 420 -5.04 -24.00 7.98
N ARG A 421 -4.08 -24.92 8.01
CA ARG A 421 -2.91 -24.86 8.89
C ARG A 421 -1.67 -25.39 8.17
N ILE A 422 -1.42 -24.85 6.98
CA ILE A 422 -0.15 -25.15 6.31
C ILE A 422 0.91 -24.30 7.01
N PRO A 423 2.01 -24.88 7.49
CA PRO A 423 3.09 -24.12 8.09
C PRO A 423 3.55 -23.00 7.14
N HIS A 424 3.75 -21.79 7.68
CA HIS A 424 4.23 -20.63 6.94
C HIS A 424 3.32 -20.09 5.81
N LEU A 425 2.10 -20.61 5.68
CA LEU A 425 1.12 -20.15 4.71
C LEU A 425 -0.25 -19.94 5.38
N ALA A 426 -0.78 -18.73 5.31
CA ALA A 426 -2.17 -18.44 5.63
C ALA A 426 -2.99 -18.47 4.34
N SER A 427 -4.05 -19.26 4.33
CA SER A 427 -5.02 -19.35 3.24
C SER A 427 -6.34 -18.78 3.70
N ALA A 428 -6.98 -17.93 2.91
CA ALA A 428 -8.29 -17.37 3.22
C ALA A 428 -9.21 -17.44 2.01
N LEU A 429 -10.51 -17.59 2.28
CA LEU A 429 -11.55 -17.45 1.27
C LEU A 429 -12.30 -16.15 1.53
N GLY A 430 -12.49 -15.35 0.49
CA GLY A 430 -13.08 -14.04 0.60
C GLY A 430 -13.94 -13.64 -0.57
N ALA A 431 -14.69 -12.57 -0.37
CA ALA A 431 -15.49 -11.92 -1.40
C ALA A 431 -15.57 -10.42 -1.13
N GLN A 432 -15.76 -9.65 -2.19
CA GLN A 432 -16.06 -8.22 -2.10
C GLN A 432 -17.11 -7.81 -3.11
N VAL A 433 -17.79 -6.72 -2.80
CA VAL A 433 -18.73 -6.03 -3.68
C VAL A 433 -18.33 -4.56 -3.75
N THR A 434 -18.36 -3.99 -4.95
CA THR A 434 -18.15 -2.57 -5.22
C THR A 434 -19.36 -1.99 -5.93
N ALA A 435 -19.97 -0.95 -5.37
CA ALA A 435 -21.01 -0.17 -6.01
C ALA A 435 -20.43 1.16 -6.50
N TYR A 436 -20.77 1.57 -7.71
CA TYR A 436 -20.24 2.81 -8.29
C TYR A 436 -21.31 3.89 -8.42
N GLY A 437 -20.94 5.12 -8.04
CA GLY A 437 -21.69 6.34 -8.34
C GLY A 437 -21.08 7.02 -9.57
N VAL A 438 -21.85 7.17 -10.63
CA VAL A 438 -21.37 7.61 -11.94
C VAL A 438 -21.83 9.03 -12.23
N GLY A 439 -20.90 9.94 -12.54
CA GLY A 439 -21.20 11.30 -12.98
C GLY A 439 -22.01 11.32 -14.28
N GLN A 440 -22.86 12.32 -14.44
CA GLN A 440 -23.79 12.43 -15.58
C GLN A 440 -23.15 12.21 -16.97
N PRO A 441 -21.94 12.74 -17.27
CA PRO A 441 -21.34 12.55 -18.59
C PRO A 441 -21.02 11.09 -18.93
N LEU A 442 -20.80 10.24 -17.95
CA LEU A 442 -20.46 8.82 -18.13
C LEU A 442 -21.69 7.89 -18.08
N GLN A 443 -22.83 8.34 -17.55
CA GLN A 443 -24.04 7.50 -17.41
C GLN A 443 -24.56 6.88 -18.72
N PRO A 444 -24.49 7.55 -19.88
CA PRO A 444 -24.92 6.93 -21.16
C PRO A 444 -24.12 5.68 -21.53
N ILE A 445 -22.86 5.59 -21.06
CA ILE A 445 -21.93 4.49 -21.39
C ILE A 445 -21.96 3.40 -20.32
N TYR A 446 -21.98 3.79 -19.03
CA TYR A 446 -21.82 2.86 -17.91
C TYR A 446 -23.13 2.50 -17.19
N GLY A 447 -24.19 3.27 -17.41
CA GLY A 447 -25.37 3.24 -16.55
C GLY A 447 -25.15 4.08 -15.28
N SER A 448 -26.20 4.22 -14.47
CA SER A 448 -26.16 5.07 -13.26
C SER A 448 -25.51 4.42 -12.05
N ASN A 449 -25.59 3.09 -11.94
CA ASN A 449 -25.17 2.35 -10.75
C ASN A 449 -24.55 0.99 -11.11
N PRO A 450 -23.39 0.94 -11.78
CA PRO A 450 -22.68 -0.32 -12.00
C PRO A 450 -22.28 -0.97 -10.68
N VAL A 451 -22.11 -2.30 -10.70
CA VAL A 451 -21.68 -3.08 -9.55
C VAL A 451 -20.62 -4.08 -9.98
N GLY A 452 -19.57 -4.21 -9.20
CA GLY A 452 -18.56 -5.26 -9.29
C GLY A 452 -18.67 -6.24 -8.14
N VAL A 453 -18.45 -7.52 -8.41
CA VAL A 453 -18.38 -8.59 -7.40
C VAL A 453 -17.12 -9.39 -7.66
N SER A 454 -16.36 -9.72 -6.62
CA SER A 454 -15.21 -10.63 -6.71
C SER A 454 -15.29 -11.68 -5.63
N ILE A 455 -14.92 -12.92 -5.98
CA ILE A 455 -14.70 -14.03 -5.05
C ILE A 455 -13.26 -14.47 -5.21
N PHE A 456 -12.56 -14.74 -4.11
CA PHE A 456 -11.14 -15.03 -4.19
C PHE A 456 -10.63 -16.00 -3.13
N LEU A 457 -9.54 -16.68 -3.46
CA LEU A 457 -8.64 -17.35 -2.55
C LEU A 457 -7.41 -16.47 -2.33
N ARG A 458 -7.10 -16.12 -1.07
CA ARG A 458 -5.87 -15.43 -0.68
C ARG A 458 -4.86 -16.40 -0.10
N LEU A 459 -3.60 -16.25 -0.49
CA LEU A 459 -2.44 -16.99 0.01
C LEU A 459 -1.40 -15.98 0.50
N ARG A 460 -0.96 -16.11 1.76
CA ARG A 460 -0.02 -15.16 2.40
C ARG A 460 1.08 -15.91 3.15
N ALA A 461 2.33 -15.46 2.97
CA ALA A 461 3.43 -15.91 3.80
C ALA A 461 3.30 -15.33 5.22
N ILE A 462 3.36 -16.18 6.25
CA ILE A 462 3.24 -15.77 7.66
C ILE A 462 4.20 -16.55 8.55
N SER A 463 4.69 -15.90 9.61
CA SER A 463 5.38 -16.58 10.69
C SER A 463 4.41 -17.42 11.54
N LYS A 464 4.94 -18.39 12.26
CA LYS A 464 4.13 -19.15 13.24
C LYS A 464 3.60 -18.26 14.38
N ASP A 465 4.31 -17.21 14.68
CA ASP A 465 4.00 -16.29 15.79
C ASP A 465 2.93 -15.23 15.42
N ASP A 466 2.64 -15.06 14.13
CA ASP A 466 1.62 -14.12 13.63
C ASP A 466 0.17 -14.70 13.64
N ARG A 467 -0.01 -15.94 14.13
CA ARG A 467 -1.29 -16.67 14.13
C ARG A 467 -2.14 -16.44 15.36
#